data_6c5e83026a79c060bb537259399c22a1
#
_entry.id   6c5e83026a79c060bb537259399c22a1
#
_cell.length_a   1.000
_cell.length_b   1.000
_cell.length_c   1.000
_cell.angle_alpha   90.00
_cell.angle_beta   90.00
_cell.angle_gamma   90.00
#
_symmetry.space_group_name_H-M   'P 1'
#
loop_
_entity.id
_entity.type
_entity.pdbx_description
1 polymer ?
#
loop_
_entity_poly.entity_id
_entity_poly.type
_entity_poly.pdbx_seq_one_letter_code
_entity_poly.pdbx_strand_id
1 'polypeptide(L)'
;SALLLGFCATTLAQEARRPEPNTRVPKDVVRYTPSGFPDRIVASPAQDGSTGFSVAWRTDTRVSAPQLEIVVAGDSPDMGEPRRIEATSTPLKTENGEAHHHRADVDGLQPDTLYAWRVQGDRTWSAWHHTRTAAAATAPLTLLYFGDPQNKNVSLTTRVVREAMRAAPEARLALFAGDLVSGGDGEDDNEWGEWFEANEVLPTSLVVAPAPGNHEYFEEFEDTPQERRVLGAHWPVTFALPGNGVAQARRTTYWFDYQDVRVVVIDGTSALDLGTAKAQAAWLDQALASNPHRWSIVLTHQPFFSPLEGRDNVLLRQHLLPVIRKRKVDLVLQGHDHVYGRLKNEAPTPVFVVSVTGAKQYRLSEEARKTMRPVAEDTQLFQVLRFDGPRLRYE
;
A
#
# COMPACT_ATOMS: atom_id res chain seq x y z
N SER A 1 -39.61 -26.78 -60.21
CA SER A 1 -39.14 -27.33 -58.96
C SER A 1 -38.04 -26.42 -58.43
N ALA A 2 -38.39 -25.58 -57.49
CA ALA A 2 -37.44 -24.73 -56.76
C ALA A 2 -37.20 -25.33 -55.36
N LEU A 3 -35.94 -25.72 -55.04
CA LEU A 3 -35.51 -26.13 -53.74
C LEU A 3 -35.22 -24.88 -52.93
N LEU A 4 -35.96 -24.64 -51.87
CA LEU A 4 -35.59 -23.69 -50.78
C LEU A 4 -34.66 -24.39 -49.83
N LEU A 5 -33.41 -23.94 -49.78
CA LEU A 5 -32.45 -24.25 -48.72
C LEU A 5 -32.68 -23.28 -47.56
N GLY A 6 -33.28 -23.78 -46.47
CA GLY A 6 -33.39 -23.05 -45.21
C GLY A 6 -32.06 -23.02 -44.47
N PHE A 7 -31.46 -21.85 -44.35
CA PHE A 7 -30.34 -21.63 -43.42
C PHE A 7 -30.88 -21.54 -41.99
N CYS A 8 -30.59 -22.56 -41.21
CA CYS A 8 -30.82 -22.54 -39.77
C CYS A 8 -29.64 -21.80 -39.10
N ALA A 9 -29.83 -20.51 -38.81
CA ALA A 9 -28.87 -19.76 -38.00
C ALA A 9 -28.99 -20.19 -36.54
N THR A 10 -28.14 -21.07 -36.10
CA THR A 10 -27.94 -21.34 -34.66
C THR A 10 -27.25 -20.14 -34.02
N THR A 11 -28.01 -19.26 -33.40
CA THR A 11 -27.48 -18.28 -32.44
C THR A 11 -26.93 -19.04 -31.25
N LEU A 12 -25.60 -19.22 -31.22
CA LEU A 12 -24.89 -19.55 -30.01
C LEU A 12 -25.11 -18.39 -29.03
N ALA A 13 -26.03 -18.57 -28.11
CA ALA A 13 -26.11 -17.70 -26.94
C ALA A 13 -24.74 -17.78 -26.24
N GLN A 14 -24.01 -16.67 -26.28
CA GLN A 14 -22.81 -16.51 -25.51
C GLN A 14 -23.24 -16.58 -24.03
N GLU A 15 -23.02 -17.75 -23.41
CA GLU A 15 -23.22 -17.88 -21.96
C GLU A 15 -22.44 -16.74 -21.32
N ALA A 16 -23.16 -15.86 -20.61
CA ALA A 16 -22.54 -14.81 -19.84
C ALA A 16 -21.55 -15.49 -18.90
N ARG A 17 -20.25 -15.30 -19.14
CA ARG A 17 -19.22 -15.82 -18.25
C ARG A 17 -19.54 -15.34 -16.84
N ARG A 18 -19.71 -16.25 -15.91
CA ARG A 18 -19.81 -15.91 -14.50
C ARG A 18 -18.57 -15.08 -14.16
N PRO A 19 -18.72 -13.95 -13.45
CA PRO A 19 -17.58 -13.21 -12.99
C PRO A 19 -16.62 -14.16 -12.27
N GLU A 20 -15.36 -14.15 -12.65
CA GLU A 20 -14.36 -14.91 -11.91
C GLU A 20 -14.22 -14.32 -10.50
N PRO A 21 -14.04 -15.16 -9.46
CA PRO A 21 -13.83 -14.67 -8.10
C PRO A 21 -12.61 -13.75 -8.02
N ASN A 22 -12.63 -12.80 -7.08
CA ASN A 22 -11.54 -11.86 -6.84
C ASN A 22 -10.27 -12.53 -6.34
N THR A 23 -10.44 -13.65 -5.64
CA THR A 23 -9.37 -14.45 -5.04
C THR A 23 -9.25 -15.81 -5.73
N ARG A 24 -8.07 -16.43 -5.66
CA ARG A 24 -7.88 -17.84 -6.04
C ARG A 24 -8.35 -18.79 -4.96
N VAL A 25 -8.28 -18.36 -3.71
CA VAL A 25 -8.76 -19.14 -2.55
C VAL A 25 -10.15 -18.63 -2.20
N PRO A 26 -11.19 -19.47 -2.29
CA PRO A 26 -12.53 -19.05 -1.87
C PRO A 26 -12.57 -18.66 -0.39
N LYS A 27 -13.46 -17.75 -0.03
CA LYS A 27 -13.76 -17.43 1.37
C LYS A 27 -14.09 -18.71 2.14
N ASP A 28 -13.69 -18.79 3.39
CA ASP A 28 -13.87 -19.93 4.30
C ASP A 28 -13.06 -21.21 3.96
N VAL A 29 -12.23 -21.19 2.91
CA VAL A 29 -11.27 -22.26 2.65
C VAL A 29 -9.98 -22.00 3.42
N VAL A 30 -9.58 -22.92 4.28
CA VAL A 30 -8.32 -22.84 5.03
C VAL A 30 -7.14 -23.07 4.07
N ARG A 31 -6.38 -22.02 3.78
CA ARG A 31 -5.21 -22.07 2.87
C ARG A 31 -3.93 -21.60 3.54
N TYR A 32 -4.01 -20.52 4.27
CA TYR A 32 -2.87 -19.80 4.84
C TYR A 32 -2.75 -20.04 6.34
N THR A 33 -2.84 -21.31 6.78
CA THR A 33 -2.71 -21.71 8.19
C THR A 33 -1.38 -21.19 8.74
N PRO A 34 -1.40 -20.44 9.86
CA PRO A 34 -0.18 -20.03 10.53
C PRO A 34 0.68 -21.22 10.95
N SER A 35 1.98 -21.09 10.87
CA SER A 35 2.92 -22.12 11.27
C SER A 35 4.02 -21.56 12.19
N GLY A 36 4.85 -22.44 12.73
CA GLY A 36 6.04 -21.99 13.47
C GLY A 36 7.12 -21.37 12.58
N PHE A 37 6.99 -21.43 11.26
CA PHE A 37 7.86 -20.70 10.34
C PHE A 37 7.29 -19.29 10.09
N PRO A 38 8.12 -18.23 10.15
CA PRO A 38 7.65 -16.87 9.93
C PRO A 38 7.12 -16.66 8.52
N ASP A 39 5.96 -16.05 8.38
CA ASP A 39 5.40 -15.60 7.12
C ASP A 39 4.89 -14.15 7.20
N ARG A 40 4.33 -13.61 6.12
CA ARG A 40 3.80 -12.24 6.04
C ARG A 40 4.79 -11.19 6.55
N ILE A 41 6.05 -11.37 6.20
CA ILE A 41 7.14 -10.50 6.64
C ILE A 41 7.12 -9.21 5.83
N VAL A 42 7.10 -8.05 6.51
CA VAL A 42 7.10 -6.75 5.85
C VAL A 42 7.91 -5.72 6.62
N ALA A 43 8.81 -5.01 5.91
CA ALA A 43 9.50 -3.85 6.42
C ALA A 43 8.65 -2.60 6.17
N SER A 44 8.38 -1.84 7.22
CA SER A 44 7.59 -0.59 7.22
C SER A 44 8.46 0.60 7.59
N PRO A 45 8.12 1.85 7.21
CA PRO A 45 8.93 3.01 7.53
C PRO A 45 8.96 3.30 9.04
N ALA A 46 10.14 3.65 9.57
CA ALA A 46 10.23 4.45 10.78
C ALA A 46 9.95 5.93 10.46
N GLN A 47 9.72 6.77 11.48
CA GLN A 47 9.52 8.21 11.25
C GLN A 47 10.73 8.86 10.55
N ASP A 48 11.95 8.41 10.87
CA ASP A 48 13.19 8.78 10.18
C ASP A 48 13.82 7.53 9.56
N GLY A 49 13.70 7.40 8.24
CA GLY A 49 14.25 6.28 7.49
C GLY A 49 15.78 6.22 7.44
N SER A 50 16.48 7.28 7.88
CA SER A 50 17.95 7.29 7.91
C SER A 50 18.51 6.54 9.13
N THR A 51 17.72 6.39 10.18
CA THR A 51 18.13 5.79 11.46
C THR A 51 17.37 4.53 11.84
N GLY A 52 16.36 4.13 11.07
CA GLY A 52 15.58 2.94 11.38
C GLY A 52 14.52 2.55 10.37
N PHE A 53 13.90 1.41 10.65
CA PHE A 53 12.68 0.90 10.03
C PHE A 53 11.99 -0.06 11.01
N SER A 54 10.77 -0.45 10.73
CA SER A 54 10.05 -1.43 11.56
C SER A 54 9.75 -2.67 10.74
N VAL A 55 9.64 -3.83 11.39
CA VAL A 55 9.31 -5.10 10.74
C VAL A 55 8.12 -5.73 11.43
N ALA A 56 7.14 -6.18 10.65
CA ALA A 56 6.08 -7.05 11.11
C ALA A 56 6.18 -8.42 10.44
N TRP A 57 5.74 -9.47 11.16
CA TRP A 57 5.63 -10.83 10.63
C TRP A 57 4.61 -11.64 11.42
N ARG A 58 4.23 -12.78 10.88
CA ARG A 58 3.27 -13.69 11.50
C ARG A 58 3.91 -15.05 11.80
N THR A 59 3.48 -15.68 12.91
CA THR A 59 3.69 -17.08 13.22
C THR A 59 2.43 -17.69 13.84
N ASP A 60 2.43 -18.98 14.11
CA ASP A 60 1.45 -19.56 15.03
C ASP A 60 1.70 -19.13 16.49
N THR A 61 0.87 -19.62 17.41
CA THR A 61 0.86 -19.19 18.82
C THR A 61 2.01 -19.76 19.67
N ARG A 62 2.90 -20.59 19.11
CA ARG A 62 4.01 -21.22 19.85
C ARG A 62 5.17 -20.28 20.15
N VAL A 63 5.34 -19.23 19.36
CA VAL A 63 6.42 -18.24 19.54
C VAL A 63 6.03 -17.27 20.63
N SER A 64 6.70 -17.36 21.79
CA SER A 64 6.38 -16.57 22.99
C SER A 64 7.32 -15.38 23.24
N ALA A 65 8.53 -15.42 22.70
CA ALA A 65 9.54 -14.37 22.83
C ALA A 65 10.18 -14.07 21.47
N PRO A 66 9.42 -13.48 20.53
CA PRO A 66 9.88 -13.24 19.17
C PRO A 66 11.01 -12.21 19.15
N GLN A 67 11.98 -12.44 18.26
CA GLN A 67 13.13 -11.56 18.07
C GLN A 67 13.39 -11.32 16.60
N LEU A 68 14.02 -10.19 16.32
CA LEU A 68 14.62 -9.85 15.04
C LEU A 68 16.14 -9.80 15.22
N GLU A 69 16.87 -10.42 14.30
CA GLU A 69 18.33 -10.25 14.18
C GLU A 69 18.66 -9.31 13.04
N ILE A 70 19.62 -8.38 13.26
CA ILE A 70 20.06 -7.42 12.27
C ILE A 70 21.58 -7.21 12.35
N VAL A 71 22.22 -7.07 11.18
CA VAL A 71 23.64 -6.81 11.04
C VAL A 71 23.90 -5.96 9.79
N VAL A 72 24.99 -5.23 9.73
CA VAL A 72 25.43 -4.58 8.50
C VAL A 72 25.75 -5.66 7.47
N ALA A 73 25.14 -5.59 6.29
CA ALA A 73 25.37 -6.57 5.24
C ALA A 73 26.81 -6.42 4.69
N GLY A 74 27.55 -7.51 4.75
CA GLY A 74 28.89 -7.62 4.16
C GLY A 74 28.87 -8.37 2.83
N ASP A 75 30.04 -8.50 2.22
CA ASP A 75 30.22 -9.24 0.95
C ASP A 75 30.40 -10.75 1.14
N SER A 76 30.29 -11.22 2.39
CA SER A 76 30.46 -12.63 2.77
C SER A 76 29.13 -13.26 3.20
N PRO A 77 28.91 -14.56 2.97
CA PRO A 77 27.82 -15.29 3.58
C PRO A 77 27.88 -15.35 5.12
N ASP A 78 29.06 -15.13 5.71
CA ASP A 78 29.24 -14.95 7.15
C ASP A 78 28.73 -13.57 7.55
N MET A 79 27.61 -13.54 8.23
CA MET A 79 26.95 -12.30 8.69
C MET A 79 27.56 -11.76 10.00
N GLY A 80 28.53 -12.46 10.63
CA GLY A 80 29.08 -12.09 11.93
C GLY A 80 28.06 -12.14 13.04
N GLU A 81 28.27 -11.34 14.11
CA GLU A 81 27.40 -11.31 15.31
C GLU A 81 26.27 -10.30 15.14
N PRO A 82 25.00 -10.74 14.95
CA PRO A 82 23.87 -9.85 14.76
C PRO A 82 23.42 -9.22 16.09
N ARG A 83 22.96 -7.98 16.04
CA ARG A 83 22.18 -7.37 17.10
C ARG A 83 20.79 -8.01 17.17
N ARG A 84 20.32 -8.35 18.36
CA ARG A 84 18.98 -8.86 18.61
C ARG A 84 18.05 -7.75 19.11
N ILE A 85 16.85 -7.75 18.59
CA ILE A 85 15.79 -6.81 18.95
C ILE A 85 14.57 -7.62 19.36
N GLU A 86 14.07 -7.36 20.54
CA GLU A 86 12.84 -7.97 21.03
C GLU A 86 11.64 -7.42 20.26
N ALA A 87 10.67 -8.27 20.01
CA ALA A 87 9.43 -7.91 19.34
C ALA A 87 8.23 -8.06 20.29
N THR A 88 7.19 -7.28 20.03
CA THR A 88 5.88 -7.43 20.65
C THR A 88 5.00 -8.33 19.81
N SER A 89 4.00 -8.99 20.45
CA SER A 89 3.07 -9.89 19.77
C SER A 89 1.63 -9.45 19.99
N THR A 90 0.83 -9.53 18.93
CA THR A 90 -0.62 -9.30 18.98
C THR A 90 -1.32 -10.53 18.41
N PRO A 91 -2.22 -11.20 19.15
CA PRO A 91 -2.97 -12.33 18.63
C PRO A 91 -4.03 -11.86 17.64
N LEU A 92 -4.27 -12.66 16.60
CA LEU A 92 -5.39 -12.51 15.68
C LEU A 92 -5.92 -13.90 15.32
N LYS A 93 -7.24 -14.07 15.40
CA LYS A 93 -7.93 -15.29 14.99
C LYS A 93 -8.72 -15.04 13.72
N THR A 94 -8.50 -15.87 12.72
CA THR A 94 -9.15 -15.81 11.41
C THR A 94 -9.68 -17.19 11.01
N GLU A 95 -10.26 -17.31 9.82
CA GLU A 95 -10.65 -18.58 9.22
C GLU A 95 -9.46 -19.55 9.03
N ASN A 96 -8.24 -19.01 8.89
CA ASN A 96 -7.03 -19.81 8.77
C ASN A 96 -6.44 -20.29 10.11
N GLY A 97 -7.04 -19.86 11.24
CA GLY A 97 -6.61 -20.23 12.59
C GLY A 97 -6.17 -19.04 13.43
N GLU A 98 -5.66 -19.34 14.61
CA GLU A 98 -5.11 -18.35 15.51
C GLU A 98 -3.62 -18.13 15.25
N ALA A 99 -3.21 -16.87 15.14
CA ALA A 99 -1.85 -16.46 14.84
C ALA A 99 -1.36 -15.42 15.84
N HIS A 100 -0.03 -15.34 16.00
CA HIS A 100 0.64 -14.19 16.60
C HIS A 100 1.25 -13.33 15.48
N HIS A 101 0.89 -12.08 15.47
CA HIS A 101 1.54 -11.06 14.65
C HIS A 101 2.56 -10.31 15.50
N HIS A 102 3.78 -10.28 15.04
CA HIS A 102 4.92 -9.71 15.75
C HIS A 102 5.32 -8.38 15.13
N ARG A 103 5.87 -7.49 15.98
CA ARG A 103 6.42 -6.21 15.56
C ARG A 103 7.75 -5.97 16.26
N ALA A 104 8.78 -5.62 15.49
CA ALA A 104 10.06 -5.13 15.97
C ALA A 104 10.32 -3.73 15.38
N ASP A 105 10.61 -2.76 16.25
CA ASP A 105 11.03 -1.44 15.83
C ASP A 105 12.57 -1.38 15.90
N VAL A 106 13.20 -1.13 14.75
CA VAL A 106 14.64 -1.12 14.56
C VAL A 106 15.11 0.31 14.50
N ASP A 107 15.91 0.73 15.44
CA ASP A 107 16.48 2.08 15.56
C ASP A 107 18.01 2.08 15.72
N GLY A 108 18.60 3.26 15.79
CA GLY A 108 20.04 3.42 15.99
C GLY A 108 20.89 2.90 14.83
N LEU A 109 20.34 2.86 13.63
CA LEU A 109 21.02 2.45 12.43
C LEU A 109 21.84 3.59 11.83
N GLN A 110 22.85 3.26 11.04
CA GLN A 110 23.63 4.22 10.28
C GLN A 110 22.91 4.59 8.98
N PRO A 111 22.96 5.86 8.56
CA PRO A 111 22.42 6.27 7.27
C PRO A 111 23.11 5.60 6.07
N ASP A 112 22.37 5.48 4.96
CA ASP A 112 22.82 4.91 3.67
C ASP A 112 23.55 3.57 3.80
N THR A 113 23.15 2.75 4.76
CA THR A 113 23.79 1.48 5.08
C THR A 113 22.86 0.31 4.75
N LEU A 114 23.38 -0.68 4.03
CA LEU A 114 22.66 -1.91 3.75
C LEU A 114 22.74 -2.82 4.98
N TYR A 115 21.59 -3.20 5.50
CA TYR A 115 21.45 -4.15 6.60
C TYR A 115 20.87 -5.47 6.11
N ALA A 116 21.42 -6.57 6.62
CA ALA A 116 20.80 -7.89 6.56
C ALA A 116 20.04 -8.12 7.87
N TRP A 117 18.82 -8.66 7.77
CA TRP A 117 17.98 -8.95 8.92
C TRP A 117 17.13 -10.19 8.69
N ARG A 118 16.73 -10.84 9.80
CA ARG A 118 15.82 -11.99 9.79
C ARG A 118 14.95 -12.00 11.04
N VAL A 119 13.82 -12.70 10.97
CA VAL A 119 12.85 -12.77 12.06
C VAL A 119 12.69 -14.18 12.58
N GLN A 120 12.43 -14.30 13.88
CA GLN A 120 12.34 -15.56 14.58
C GLN A 120 10.98 -16.21 14.41
N GLY A 121 10.99 -17.53 14.17
CA GLY A 121 9.87 -18.45 14.31
C GLY A 121 10.06 -19.42 15.47
N ASP A 122 9.26 -20.51 15.49
CA ASP A 122 9.43 -21.61 16.45
C ASP A 122 10.64 -22.46 16.06
N ARG A 123 11.73 -22.39 16.81
CA ARG A 123 12.99 -23.13 16.58
C ARG A 123 13.64 -22.88 15.22
N THR A 124 13.28 -21.81 14.53
CA THR A 124 13.79 -21.47 13.22
C THR A 124 13.84 -19.95 13.02
N TRP A 125 14.48 -19.53 11.95
CA TRP A 125 14.54 -18.16 11.49
C TRP A 125 14.03 -18.08 10.04
N SER A 126 13.53 -16.91 9.62
CA SER A 126 13.34 -16.64 8.21
C SER A 126 14.67 -16.67 7.45
N ALA A 127 14.63 -16.62 6.13
CA ALA A 127 15.79 -16.24 5.34
C ALA A 127 16.30 -14.86 5.76
N TRP A 128 17.56 -14.52 5.42
CA TRP A 128 18.06 -13.17 5.53
C TRP A 128 17.43 -12.28 4.45
N HIS A 129 16.89 -11.17 4.89
CA HIS A 129 16.34 -10.09 4.06
C HIS A 129 17.27 -8.89 4.09
N HIS A 130 17.12 -7.95 3.18
CA HIS A 130 18.00 -6.78 3.09
C HIS A 130 17.16 -5.50 3.01
N THR A 131 17.55 -4.51 3.78
CA THR A 131 16.99 -3.15 3.72
C THR A 131 18.11 -2.14 3.85
N ARG A 132 18.13 -1.14 2.97
CA ARG A 132 19.07 -0.03 3.10
C ARG A 132 18.36 1.14 3.76
N THR A 133 19.00 1.73 4.77
CA THR A 133 18.54 2.98 5.39
C THR A 133 18.65 4.15 4.41
N ALA A 134 17.82 5.16 4.61
CA ALA A 134 17.89 6.40 3.86
C ALA A 134 19.23 7.11 4.08
N ALA A 135 19.73 7.83 3.09
CA ALA A 135 20.85 8.72 3.28
C ALA A 135 20.46 9.90 4.18
N ALA A 136 21.40 10.39 5.00
CA ALA A 136 21.18 11.57 5.84
C ALA A 136 21.25 12.90 5.05
N ALA A 137 21.75 12.87 3.83
CA ALA A 137 21.87 14.01 2.94
C ALA A 137 21.18 13.71 1.60
N THR A 138 21.01 14.75 0.78
CA THR A 138 20.44 14.61 -0.57
C THR A 138 21.26 13.61 -1.39
N ALA A 139 20.61 12.57 -1.85
CA ALA A 139 21.16 11.53 -2.71
C ALA A 139 20.07 11.04 -3.68
N PRO A 140 20.42 10.41 -4.80
CA PRO A 140 19.42 9.82 -5.71
C PRO A 140 18.54 8.82 -4.98
N LEU A 141 17.23 8.89 -5.21
CA LEU A 141 16.24 8.03 -4.60
C LEU A 141 15.22 7.56 -5.64
N THR A 142 14.97 6.25 -5.68
CA THR A 142 13.94 5.65 -6.53
C THR A 142 12.85 5.03 -5.66
N LEU A 143 11.60 5.40 -5.94
CA LEU A 143 10.41 4.84 -5.30
C LEU A 143 9.55 4.13 -6.34
N LEU A 144 8.82 3.12 -5.91
CA LEU A 144 7.73 2.49 -6.66
C LEU A 144 6.39 2.98 -6.11
N TYR A 145 5.42 3.20 -6.97
CA TYR A 145 4.06 3.54 -6.58
C TYR A 145 3.05 2.62 -7.26
N PHE A 146 2.13 2.09 -6.45
CA PHE A 146 1.08 1.16 -6.82
C PHE A 146 -0.27 1.68 -6.36
N GLY A 147 -1.26 1.73 -7.25
CA GLY A 147 -2.65 1.99 -6.90
C GLY A 147 -3.46 0.70 -6.93
N ASP A 148 -4.35 0.50 -5.98
CA ASP A 148 -5.39 -0.54 -5.97
C ASP A 148 -4.92 -1.91 -6.51
N PRO A 149 -4.03 -2.63 -5.83
CA PRO A 149 -3.59 -3.95 -6.29
C PRO A 149 -4.66 -5.03 -6.14
N GLN A 150 -5.76 -4.74 -5.46
CA GLN A 150 -6.88 -5.64 -5.20
C GLN A 150 -7.36 -6.40 -6.46
N ASN A 151 -8.07 -7.49 -6.24
CA ASN A 151 -8.63 -8.39 -7.24
C ASN A 151 -7.58 -9.20 -8.02
N LYS A 152 -7.62 -10.51 -7.81
CA LYS A 152 -6.74 -11.46 -8.52
C LYS A 152 -5.26 -11.19 -8.27
N ASN A 153 -4.89 -10.89 -7.02
CA ASN A 153 -3.54 -10.55 -6.63
C ASN A 153 -2.50 -11.56 -7.16
N VAL A 154 -2.66 -12.85 -6.85
CA VAL A 154 -1.69 -13.89 -7.26
C VAL A 154 -1.62 -14.06 -8.77
N SER A 155 -2.73 -13.98 -9.48
CA SER A 155 -2.73 -14.24 -10.92
C SER A 155 -2.34 -13.03 -11.77
N LEU A 156 -2.61 -11.81 -11.32
CA LEU A 156 -2.45 -10.61 -12.14
C LEU A 156 -1.53 -9.55 -11.53
N THR A 157 -1.66 -9.24 -10.23
CA THR A 157 -0.80 -8.23 -9.59
C THR A 157 0.65 -8.69 -9.50
N THR A 158 0.90 -9.99 -9.30
CA THR A 158 2.26 -10.57 -9.27
C THR A 158 3.11 -10.17 -10.49
N ARG A 159 2.53 -10.17 -11.69
CA ARG A 159 3.29 -9.80 -12.91
C ARG A 159 3.68 -8.34 -12.93
N VAL A 160 2.82 -7.46 -12.38
CA VAL A 160 3.08 -6.01 -12.30
C VAL A 160 4.21 -5.75 -11.30
N VAL A 161 4.17 -6.39 -10.15
CA VAL A 161 5.21 -6.30 -9.11
C VAL A 161 6.57 -6.77 -9.65
N ARG A 162 6.61 -7.90 -10.34
CA ARG A 162 7.85 -8.41 -10.95
C ARG A 162 8.41 -7.45 -12.00
N GLU A 163 7.54 -6.88 -12.83
CA GLU A 163 7.94 -5.90 -13.83
C GLU A 163 8.45 -4.60 -13.18
N ALA A 164 7.81 -4.13 -12.10
CA ALA A 164 8.26 -2.97 -11.36
C ALA A 164 9.66 -3.17 -10.76
N MET A 165 9.92 -4.33 -10.14
CA MET A 165 11.23 -4.68 -9.60
C MET A 165 12.29 -4.82 -10.70
N ARG A 166 11.90 -5.29 -11.89
CA ARG A 166 12.81 -5.36 -13.05
C ARG A 166 13.12 -3.98 -13.61
N ALA A 167 12.14 -3.08 -13.65
CA ALA A 167 12.30 -1.72 -14.20
C ALA A 167 13.08 -0.78 -13.26
N ALA A 168 13.02 -1.03 -11.96
CA ALA A 168 13.67 -0.21 -10.94
C ALA A 168 14.29 -1.08 -9.82
N PRO A 169 15.30 -1.89 -10.12
CA PRO A 169 15.94 -2.77 -9.12
C PRO A 169 16.67 -1.97 -8.02
N GLU A 170 16.93 -0.69 -8.24
CA GLU A 170 17.53 0.24 -7.27
C GLU A 170 16.48 0.88 -6.34
N ALA A 171 15.18 0.58 -6.50
CA ALA A 171 14.14 1.14 -5.65
C ALA A 171 14.36 0.83 -4.17
N ARG A 172 13.98 1.77 -3.29
CA ARG A 172 14.15 1.68 -1.84
C ARG A 172 12.82 1.62 -1.09
N LEU A 173 11.78 2.14 -1.71
CA LEU A 173 10.50 2.36 -1.10
C LEU A 173 9.37 1.96 -2.06
N ALA A 174 8.34 1.30 -1.55
CA ALA A 174 7.10 1.02 -2.28
C ALA A 174 5.93 1.70 -1.58
N LEU A 175 5.23 2.57 -2.31
CA LEU A 175 4.04 3.27 -1.86
C LEU A 175 2.80 2.59 -2.46
N PHE A 176 1.82 2.26 -1.61
CA PHE A 176 0.54 1.69 -2.04
C PHE A 176 -0.60 2.65 -1.69
N ALA A 177 -1.41 3.00 -2.66
CA ALA A 177 -2.53 3.92 -2.46
C ALA A 177 -3.83 3.22 -1.99
N GLY A 178 -3.72 2.17 -1.19
CA GLY A 178 -4.87 1.48 -0.58
C GLY A 178 -5.49 0.41 -1.44
N ASP A 179 -6.57 -0.19 -0.93
CA ASP A 179 -7.27 -1.33 -1.52
C ASP A 179 -6.30 -2.46 -1.88
N LEU A 180 -5.54 -2.92 -0.89
CA LEU A 180 -4.61 -4.05 -1.03
C LEU A 180 -5.36 -5.37 -1.20
N VAL A 181 -6.54 -5.45 -0.58
CA VAL A 181 -7.51 -6.55 -0.61
C VAL A 181 -8.85 -6.04 -1.14
N SER A 182 -9.81 -6.91 -1.46
CA SER A 182 -11.04 -6.49 -2.15
C SER A 182 -12.33 -7.10 -1.63
N GLY A 183 -12.30 -8.29 -1.08
CA GLY A 183 -13.48 -8.96 -0.56
C GLY A 183 -13.49 -8.99 0.95
N GLY A 184 -14.64 -9.21 1.60
CA GLY A 184 -14.74 -9.21 3.03
C GLY A 184 -14.24 -7.93 3.70
N ASP A 185 -14.07 -6.88 2.93
CA ASP A 185 -13.67 -5.54 3.38
C ASP A 185 -12.55 -5.58 4.42
N GLY A 186 -11.42 -6.21 4.06
CA GLY A 186 -10.24 -6.35 4.91
C GLY A 186 -10.32 -7.41 6.00
N GLU A 187 -11.39 -8.18 6.11
CA GLU A 187 -11.52 -9.26 7.10
C GLU A 187 -11.12 -10.64 6.58
N ASP A 188 -11.13 -10.87 5.27
CA ASP A 188 -10.77 -12.16 4.65
C ASP A 188 -9.25 -12.38 4.71
N ASP A 189 -8.81 -13.28 5.59
CA ASP A 189 -7.38 -13.60 5.76
C ASP A 189 -6.76 -14.25 4.52
N ASN A 190 -7.56 -14.91 3.69
CA ASN A 190 -7.10 -15.48 2.42
C ASN A 190 -6.69 -14.39 1.43
N GLU A 191 -7.40 -13.26 1.38
CA GLU A 191 -7.02 -12.13 0.53
C GLU A 191 -5.68 -11.52 0.98
N TRP A 192 -5.49 -11.37 2.28
CA TRP A 192 -4.20 -10.94 2.83
C TRP A 192 -3.08 -11.93 2.50
N GLY A 193 -3.37 -13.25 2.59
CA GLY A 193 -2.43 -14.30 2.16
C GLY A 193 -2.05 -14.16 0.68
N GLU A 194 -3.04 -13.94 -0.19
CA GLU A 194 -2.80 -13.71 -1.63
C GLU A 194 -2.04 -12.43 -1.91
N TRP A 195 -2.27 -11.35 -1.15
CA TRP A 195 -1.50 -10.12 -1.28
C TRP A 195 -0.02 -10.34 -0.96
N PHE A 196 0.29 -11.04 0.13
CA PHE A 196 1.67 -11.39 0.48
C PHE A 196 2.32 -12.32 -0.56
N GLU A 197 1.59 -13.32 -1.06
CA GLU A 197 2.07 -14.23 -2.11
C GLU A 197 2.39 -13.45 -3.40
N ALA A 198 1.54 -12.52 -3.80
CA ALA A 198 1.72 -11.71 -5.01
C ALA A 198 2.91 -10.74 -4.91
N ASN A 199 3.21 -10.27 -3.72
CA ASN A 199 4.25 -9.29 -3.44
C ASN A 199 5.53 -9.89 -2.84
N GLU A 200 5.66 -11.20 -2.74
CA GLU A 200 6.66 -11.97 -1.97
C GLU A 200 8.05 -11.30 -1.80
N VAL A 201 8.61 -10.77 -2.88
CA VAL A 201 9.96 -10.17 -2.87
C VAL A 201 9.99 -8.71 -2.45
N LEU A 202 8.86 -8.00 -2.59
CA LEU A 202 8.81 -6.54 -2.41
C LEU A 202 8.90 -6.13 -0.93
N PRO A 203 8.05 -6.66 -0.01
CA PRO A 203 8.04 -6.23 1.39
C PRO A 203 9.25 -6.69 2.20
N THR A 204 10.08 -7.56 1.66
CA THR A 204 11.34 -8.05 2.27
C THR A 204 12.59 -7.44 1.68
N SER A 205 12.45 -6.66 0.60
CA SER A 205 13.56 -5.97 -0.09
C SER A 205 13.43 -4.45 -0.03
N LEU A 206 12.22 -3.94 0.09
CA LEU A 206 11.91 -2.51 0.13
C LEU A 206 11.16 -2.18 1.42
N VAL A 207 11.21 -0.93 1.84
CA VAL A 207 10.30 -0.40 2.85
C VAL A 207 8.94 -0.16 2.21
N VAL A 208 7.86 -0.69 2.81
CA VAL A 208 6.49 -0.60 2.28
C VAL A 208 5.68 0.39 3.11
N ALA A 209 5.12 1.39 2.44
CA ALA A 209 4.29 2.42 3.05
C ALA A 209 2.91 2.47 2.37
N PRO A 210 1.88 1.81 2.94
CA PRO A 210 0.53 1.82 2.39
C PRO A 210 -0.34 2.93 2.99
N ALA A 211 -1.23 3.51 2.18
CA ALA A 211 -2.44 4.16 2.69
C ALA A 211 -3.56 3.13 2.84
N PRO A 212 -4.49 3.27 3.79
CA PRO A 212 -5.68 2.44 3.79
C PRO A 212 -6.66 2.90 2.71
N GLY A 213 -7.29 1.94 2.03
CA GLY A 213 -8.43 2.19 1.17
C GLY A 213 -9.75 1.89 1.87
N ASN A 214 -10.85 1.93 1.13
CA ASN A 214 -12.15 1.58 1.70
C ASN A 214 -12.30 0.06 1.91
N HIS A 215 -11.55 -0.75 1.18
CA HIS A 215 -11.55 -2.20 1.36
C HIS A 215 -10.65 -2.71 2.50
N GLU A 216 -9.88 -1.85 3.17
CA GLU A 216 -9.26 -2.14 4.47
C GLU A 216 -10.23 -1.91 5.65
N TYR A 217 -11.42 -1.40 5.37
CA TYR A 217 -12.53 -1.25 6.33
C TYR A 217 -13.65 -2.22 5.96
N PHE A 218 -14.40 -2.68 6.97
CA PHE A 218 -15.65 -3.41 6.77
C PHE A 218 -16.84 -2.58 7.23
N GLU A 219 -18.02 -2.94 6.76
CA GLU A 219 -19.27 -2.25 7.07
C GLU A 219 -20.05 -3.03 8.12
N GLU A 220 -20.03 -2.55 9.39
CA GLU A 220 -20.90 -3.10 10.42
C GLU A 220 -22.32 -2.58 10.21
N PHE A 221 -23.30 -3.46 10.37
CA PHE A 221 -24.72 -3.15 10.21
C PHE A 221 -25.10 -2.64 8.81
N GLU A 222 -24.48 -3.19 7.79
CA GLU A 222 -24.73 -2.87 6.39
C GLU A 222 -26.22 -2.80 6.08
N ASP A 223 -26.63 -1.85 5.22
CA ASP A 223 -28.02 -1.58 4.83
C ASP A 223 -28.94 -1.18 5.99
N THR A 224 -28.43 -0.76 7.14
CA THR A 224 -29.25 -0.25 8.26
C THR A 224 -28.90 1.21 8.60
N PRO A 225 -29.76 1.92 9.37
CA PRO A 225 -29.44 3.28 9.85
C PRO A 225 -28.25 3.34 10.81
N GLN A 226 -27.75 2.20 11.30
CA GLN A 226 -26.61 2.06 12.19
C GLN A 226 -25.33 1.67 11.45
N GLU A 227 -25.37 1.59 10.12
CA GLU A 227 -24.21 1.28 9.31
C GLU A 227 -23.01 2.18 9.65
N ARG A 228 -21.87 1.55 9.84
CA ARG A 228 -20.60 2.24 10.08
C ARG A 228 -19.43 1.46 9.55
N ARG A 229 -18.42 2.18 9.14
CA ARG A 229 -17.14 1.59 8.75
C ARG A 229 -16.25 1.34 9.97
N VAL A 230 -15.64 0.16 9.98
CA VAL A 230 -14.69 -0.26 11.02
C VAL A 230 -13.41 -0.74 10.34
N LEU A 231 -12.26 -0.27 10.81
CA LEU A 231 -10.97 -0.72 10.28
C LEU A 231 -10.79 -2.23 10.53
N GLY A 232 -10.49 -2.99 9.49
CA GLY A 232 -10.25 -4.43 9.56
C GLY A 232 -9.10 -4.78 10.52
N ALA A 233 -9.28 -5.86 11.27
CA ALA A 233 -8.34 -6.29 12.31
C ALA A 233 -6.93 -6.65 11.78
N HIS A 234 -6.83 -6.97 10.49
CA HIS A 234 -5.54 -7.28 9.85
C HIS A 234 -4.63 -6.05 9.70
N TRP A 235 -5.19 -4.87 9.40
CA TRP A 235 -4.39 -3.67 9.13
C TRP A 235 -3.39 -3.32 10.23
N PRO A 236 -3.82 -3.15 11.51
CA PRO A 236 -2.92 -2.73 12.58
C PRO A 236 -1.85 -3.76 12.98
N VAL A 237 -2.04 -5.02 12.60
CA VAL A 237 -1.08 -6.10 12.90
C VAL A 237 -0.19 -6.45 11.71
N THR A 238 -0.60 -6.09 10.49
CA THR A 238 0.16 -6.33 9.26
C THR A 238 1.28 -5.31 9.08
N PHE A 239 1.02 -4.03 9.38
CA PHE A 239 1.98 -2.96 9.13
C PHE A 239 2.46 -2.30 10.42
N ALA A 240 3.77 -2.25 10.60
CA ALA A 240 4.42 -1.60 11.73
C ALA A 240 4.66 -0.09 11.48
N LEU A 241 3.59 0.66 11.20
CA LEU A 241 3.64 2.06 10.78
C LEU A 241 3.98 3.03 11.92
N PRO A 242 4.50 4.25 11.63
CA PRO A 242 4.71 5.29 12.61
C PRO A 242 3.43 5.69 13.35
N GLY A 243 3.52 5.92 14.65
CA GLY A 243 2.39 6.30 15.50
C GLY A 243 2.15 7.80 15.62
N ASN A 244 2.62 8.61 14.66
CA ASN A 244 2.62 10.07 14.68
C ASN A 244 1.41 10.73 13.97
N GLY A 245 0.38 9.94 13.65
CA GLY A 245 -0.84 10.38 12.99
C GLY A 245 -1.89 10.99 13.92
N VAL A 246 -3.07 11.22 13.37
CA VAL A 246 -4.25 11.75 14.08
C VAL A 246 -4.75 10.73 15.11
N ALA A 247 -5.10 11.18 16.32
CA ALA A 247 -5.56 10.28 17.38
C ALA A 247 -6.80 9.45 16.98
N GLN A 248 -7.73 10.06 16.22
CA GLN A 248 -8.96 9.42 15.74
C GLN A 248 -8.72 8.43 14.57
N ALA A 249 -7.61 8.57 13.86
CA ALA A 249 -7.19 7.73 12.74
C ALA A 249 -5.74 7.22 12.96
N ARG A 250 -5.45 6.84 14.22
CA ARG A 250 -4.14 6.32 14.59
C ARG A 250 -3.88 5.02 13.85
N ARG A 251 -2.66 4.86 13.30
CA ARG A 251 -2.21 3.73 12.48
C ARG A 251 -2.71 3.73 11.03
N THR A 252 -3.61 4.64 10.64
CA THR A 252 -4.04 4.82 9.25
C THR A 252 -3.58 6.15 8.67
N THR A 253 -3.24 7.11 9.56
CA THR A 253 -2.54 8.35 9.20
C THR A 253 -1.16 8.37 9.82
N TYR A 254 -0.16 8.74 9.05
CA TYR A 254 1.22 8.86 9.52
C TYR A 254 2.08 9.66 8.53
N TRP A 255 3.27 10.06 8.96
CA TRP A 255 4.29 10.60 8.08
C TRP A 255 5.65 10.03 8.41
N PHE A 256 6.52 10.04 7.43
CA PHE A 256 7.91 9.64 7.59
C PHE A 256 8.81 10.40 6.60
N ASP A 257 10.08 10.47 6.95
CA ASP A 257 11.12 11.04 6.13
C ASP A 257 12.01 9.93 5.56
N TYR A 258 12.24 10.01 4.26
CA TYR A 258 13.16 9.10 3.58
C TYR A 258 14.04 9.92 2.64
N GLN A 259 15.31 10.13 3.02
CA GLN A 259 16.22 11.06 2.38
C GLN A 259 15.63 12.49 2.31
N ASP A 260 15.59 13.09 1.13
CA ASP A 260 15.11 14.45 0.90
C ASP A 260 13.60 14.53 0.61
N VAL A 261 12.84 13.52 1.03
CA VAL A 261 11.41 13.39 0.78
C VAL A 261 10.65 13.14 2.09
N ARG A 262 9.65 13.98 2.38
CA ARG A 262 8.61 13.68 3.37
C ARG A 262 7.40 13.08 2.69
N VAL A 263 7.01 11.89 3.13
CA VAL A 263 5.75 11.25 2.74
C VAL A 263 4.74 11.40 3.88
N VAL A 264 3.57 11.95 3.59
CA VAL A 264 2.44 12.07 4.53
C VAL A 264 1.29 11.24 4.00
N VAL A 265 0.86 10.27 4.80
CA VAL A 265 -0.25 9.37 4.47
C VAL A 265 -1.50 9.86 5.17
N ILE A 266 -2.54 10.13 4.42
CA ILE A 266 -3.86 10.49 4.92
C ILE A 266 -4.85 9.36 4.66
N ASP A 267 -5.79 9.19 5.56
CA ASP A 267 -6.86 8.20 5.48
C ASP A 267 -8.10 8.83 4.88
N GLY A 268 -8.26 8.66 3.58
CA GLY A 268 -9.39 9.22 2.84
C GLY A 268 -10.74 8.62 3.26
N THR A 269 -10.80 7.33 3.55
CA THR A 269 -12.01 6.64 4.02
C THR A 269 -12.47 7.23 5.35
N SER A 270 -11.57 7.30 6.34
CA SER A 270 -11.88 7.91 7.63
C SER A 270 -12.26 9.40 7.52
N ALA A 271 -11.63 10.13 6.60
CA ALA A 271 -11.97 11.54 6.35
C ALA A 271 -13.38 11.72 5.79
N LEU A 272 -13.80 10.85 4.88
CA LEU A 272 -15.11 10.92 4.22
C LEU A 272 -16.22 10.35 5.11
N ASP A 273 -16.01 9.18 5.72
CA ASP A 273 -17.07 8.38 6.33
C ASP A 273 -17.07 8.46 7.86
N LEU A 274 -15.92 8.74 8.50
CA LEU A 274 -15.78 8.75 9.97
C LEU A 274 -15.57 10.15 10.56
N GLY A 275 -15.74 11.20 9.76
CA GLY A 275 -15.73 12.60 10.24
C GLY A 275 -14.36 13.13 10.65
N THR A 276 -13.26 12.49 10.23
CA THR A 276 -11.90 12.89 10.66
C THR A 276 -11.25 13.95 9.78
N ALA A 277 -11.91 14.38 8.69
CA ALA A 277 -11.34 15.30 7.70
C ALA A 277 -10.72 16.59 8.29
N LYS A 278 -11.39 17.23 9.25
CA LYS A 278 -10.88 18.45 9.92
C LYS A 278 -9.66 18.16 10.78
N ALA A 279 -9.67 17.07 11.53
CA ALA A 279 -8.55 16.67 12.38
C ALA A 279 -7.34 16.31 11.53
N GLN A 280 -7.55 15.57 10.44
CA GLN A 280 -6.49 15.24 9.48
C GLN A 280 -5.93 16.48 8.81
N ALA A 281 -6.75 17.46 8.45
CA ALA A 281 -6.29 18.72 7.85
C ALA A 281 -5.40 19.53 8.81
N ALA A 282 -5.76 19.63 10.07
CA ALA A 282 -4.95 20.33 11.08
C ALA A 282 -3.61 19.62 11.32
N TRP A 283 -3.63 18.29 11.40
CA TRP A 283 -2.43 17.49 11.54
C TRP A 283 -1.53 17.54 10.30
N LEU A 284 -2.11 17.46 9.09
CA LEU A 284 -1.40 17.58 7.82
C LEU A 284 -0.66 18.93 7.72
N ASP A 285 -1.33 20.03 8.15
CA ASP A 285 -0.70 21.35 8.18
C ASP A 285 0.53 21.39 9.07
N GLN A 286 0.47 20.75 10.25
CA GLN A 286 1.60 20.65 11.18
C GLN A 286 2.72 19.75 10.62
N ALA A 287 2.38 18.56 10.11
CA ALA A 287 3.34 17.64 9.54
C ALA A 287 4.12 18.26 8.37
N LEU A 288 3.44 19.00 7.48
CA LEU A 288 4.07 19.68 6.37
C LEU A 288 4.79 20.99 6.77
N ALA A 289 4.31 21.68 7.84
CA ALA A 289 5.01 22.87 8.36
C ALA A 289 6.39 22.56 8.90
N SER A 290 6.55 21.39 9.50
CA SER A 290 7.81 20.91 10.06
C SER A 290 8.72 20.19 9.06
N ASN A 291 8.33 20.11 7.77
CA ASN A 291 9.11 19.43 6.76
C ASN A 291 10.41 20.18 6.44
N PRO A 292 11.60 19.60 6.76
CA PRO A 292 12.88 20.20 6.44
C PRO A 292 13.37 19.83 5.04
N HIS A 293 12.68 18.89 4.37
CA HIS A 293 13.11 18.28 3.12
C HIS A 293 12.62 19.06 1.91
N ARG A 294 13.29 18.85 0.80
CA ARG A 294 12.97 19.51 -0.47
C ARG A 294 11.62 19.07 -1.02
N TRP A 295 11.31 17.78 -0.91
CA TRP A 295 10.15 17.17 -1.53
C TRP A 295 9.08 16.77 -0.52
N SER A 296 7.84 16.85 -0.95
CA SER A 296 6.69 16.40 -0.18
C SER A 296 5.72 15.60 -1.05
N ILE A 297 5.35 14.41 -0.55
CA ILE A 297 4.34 13.55 -1.15
C ILE A 297 3.18 13.41 -0.17
N VAL A 298 1.96 13.58 -0.63
CA VAL A 298 0.75 13.13 0.06
C VAL A 298 0.26 11.85 -0.61
N LEU A 299 0.11 10.79 0.16
CA LEU A 299 -0.42 9.50 -0.27
C LEU A 299 -1.80 9.29 0.35
N THR A 300 -2.80 8.96 -0.45
CA THR A 300 -4.17 8.67 -0.02
C THR A 300 -4.84 7.71 -0.98
N HIS A 301 -5.90 7.06 -0.54
CA HIS A 301 -6.68 6.20 -1.42
C HIS A 301 -7.65 7.01 -2.28
N GLN A 302 -8.67 7.64 -1.68
CA GLN A 302 -9.69 8.37 -2.43
C GLN A 302 -9.11 9.63 -3.08
N PRO A 303 -9.43 9.87 -4.38
CA PRO A 303 -8.88 11.01 -5.11
C PRO A 303 -9.55 12.34 -4.75
N PHE A 304 -8.77 13.41 -4.72
CA PHE A 304 -9.29 14.78 -4.59
C PHE A 304 -10.14 15.19 -5.79
N PHE A 305 -9.77 14.71 -6.96
CA PHE A 305 -10.45 14.95 -8.24
C PHE A 305 -10.64 13.59 -8.92
N SER A 306 -11.85 13.06 -8.81
CA SER A 306 -12.16 11.75 -9.38
C SER A 306 -12.17 11.79 -10.91
N PRO A 307 -11.52 10.84 -11.58
CA PRO A 307 -11.66 10.65 -13.00
C PRO A 307 -12.98 10.00 -13.43
N LEU A 308 -13.81 9.54 -12.49
CA LEU A 308 -15.09 8.88 -12.77
C LEU A 308 -16.25 9.88 -12.72
N GLU A 309 -17.31 9.55 -13.44
CA GLU A 309 -18.55 10.32 -13.39
C GLU A 309 -19.32 10.03 -12.09
N GLY A 310 -19.89 11.08 -11.49
CA GLY A 310 -20.73 10.97 -10.30
C GLY A 310 -20.00 10.76 -8.97
N ARG A 311 -18.67 10.61 -8.98
CA ARG A 311 -17.87 10.57 -7.74
C ARG A 311 -17.38 11.95 -7.35
N ASP A 312 -17.68 12.32 -6.10
CA ASP A 312 -17.33 13.63 -5.58
C ASP A 312 -16.87 13.59 -4.12
N ASN A 313 -15.56 13.64 -3.92
CA ASN A 313 -14.92 13.63 -2.60
C ASN A 313 -14.84 15.06 -2.00
N VAL A 314 -16.00 15.67 -1.78
CA VAL A 314 -16.13 17.08 -1.36
C VAL A 314 -15.36 17.38 -0.08
N LEU A 315 -15.41 16.50 0.94
CA LEU A 315 -14.76 16.74 2.23
C LEU A 315 -13.24 16.81 2.12
N LEU A 316 -12.63 15.99 1.24
CA LEU A 316 -11.20 16.07 0.97
C LEU A 316 -10.84 17.43 0.39
N ARG A 317 -11.59 17.90 -0.63
CA ARG A 317 -11.35 19.21 -1.23
C ARG A 317 -11.65 20.35 -0.28
N GLN A 318 -12.68 20.23 0.54
CA GLN A 318 -13.07 21.29 1.47
C GLN A 318 -12.05 21.48 2.60
N HIS A 319 -11.49 20.40 3.14
CA HIS A 319 -10.66 20.45 4.34
C HIS A 319 -9.16 20.28 4.08
N LEU A 320 -8.76 19.31 3.24
CA LEU A 320 -7.35 18.97 3.05
C LEU A 320 -6.70 19.69 1.86
N LEU A 321 -7.43 19.90 0.76
CA LEU A 321 -6.87 20.60 -0.41
C LEU A 321 -6.32 22.00 -0.11
N PRO A 322 -6.97 22.85 0.73
CA PRO A 322 -6.40 24.15 1.12
C PRO A 322 -5.04 24.02 1.80
N VAL A 323 -4.84 22.98 2.62
CA VAL A 323 -3.56 22.71 3.29
C VAL A 323 -2.50 22.28 2.27
N ILE A 324 -2.84 21.34 1.38
CA ILE A 324 -1.96 20.86 0.32
C ILE A 324 -1.44 22.03 -0.53
N ARG A 325 -2.33 22.94 -0.93
CA ARG A 325 -1.97 24.15 -1.70
C ARG A 325 -1.14 25.14 -0.90
N LYS A 326 -1.54 25.44 0.35
CA LYS A 326 -0.81 26.32 1.27
C LYS A 326 0.62 25.86 1.51
N ARG A 327 0.81 24.55 1.69
CA ARG A 327 2.11 23.93 1.95
C ARG A 327 2.91 23.60 0.69
N LYS A 328 2.32 23.84 -0.50
CA LYS A 328 2.96 23.62 -1.81
C LYS A 328 3.44 22.18 -1.96
N VAL A 329 2.60 21.22 -1.59
CA VAL A 329 2.90 19.79 -1.78
C VAL A 329 3.26 19.54 -3.24
N ASP A 330 4.31 18.77 -3.49
CA ASP A 330 4.79 18.52 -4.85
C ASP A 330 3.92 17.50 -5.57
N LEU A 331 3.57 16.40 -4.90
CA LEU A 331 2.89 15.25 -5.50
C LEU A 331 1.81 14.69 -4.59
N VAL A 332 0.65 14.39 -5.15
CA VAL A 332 -0.46 13.70 -4.48
C VAL A 332 -0.75 12.41 -5.24
N LEU A 333 -0.46 11.27 -4.61
CA LEU A 333 -0.62 9.92 -5.16
C LEU A 333 -1.91 9.30 -4.63
N GLN A 334 -2.74 8.76 -5.52
CA GLN A 334 -4.12 8.36 -5.22
C GLN A 334 -4.51 7.08 -5.97
N GLY A 335 -5.51 6.35 -5.46
CA GLY A 335 -6.08 5.14 -6.03
C GLY A 335 -7.58 5.25 -6.26
N HIS A 336 -8.33 4.20 -5.88
CA HIS A 336 -9.78 4.10 -5.79
C HIS A 336 -10.53 4.00 -7.12
N ASP A 337 -10.11 4.72 -8.12
CA ASP A 337 -10.90 4.88 -9.35
C ASP A 337 -10.46 3.96 -10.50
N HIS A 338 -9.56 3.03 -10.26
CA HIS A 338 -9.15 1.94 -11.15
C HIS A 338 -8.92 2.36 -12.60
N VAL A 339 -8.40 3.56 -12.82
CA VAL A 339 -7.92 4.12 -14.08
C VAL A 339 -6.63 4.88 -13.83
N TYR A 340 -5.90 5.21 -14.86
CA TYR A 340 -4.80 6.14 -14.74
C TYR A 340 -5.21 7.54 -15.22
N GLY A 341 -4.95 8.53 -14.39
CA GLY A 341 -5.17 9.93 -14.75
C GLY A 341 -4.25 10.88 -13.99
N ARG A 342 -3.61 11.81 -14.71
CA ARG A 342 -2.87 12.90 -14.12
C ARG A 342 -3.59 14.21 -14.40
N LEU A 343 -4.00 14.92 -13.33
CA LEU A 343 -4.68 16.20 -13.47
C LEU A 343 -3.77 17.22 -14.16
N LYS A 344 -4.29 17.92 -15.16
CA LYS A 344 -3.61 19.08 -15.73
C LYS A 344 -3.69 20.21 -14.74
N ASN A 345 -2.55 20.77 -14.38
CA ASN A 345 -2.45 21.92 -13.51
C ASN A 345 -1.97 23.13 -14.31
N GLU A 346 -2.51 24.31 -14.01
CA GLU A 346 -1.97 25.58 -14.49
C GLU A 346 -0.65 25.91 -13.78
N ALA A 347 -0.52 25.49 -12.52
CA ALA A 347 0.71 25.58 -11.72
C ALA A 347 1.50 24.26 -11.77
N PRO A 348 2.84 24.28 -11.63
CA PRO A 348 3.66 23.08 -11.66
C PRO A 348 3.36 22.10 -10.52
N THR A 349 2.88 22.56 -9.37
CA THR A 349 2.53 21.77 -8.19
C THR A 349 1.26 22.32 -7.51
N PRO A 350 0.51 21.48 -6.77
CA PRO A 350 0.66 20.03 -6.62
C PRO A 350 0.27 19.25 -7.89
N VAL A 351 0.97 18.16 -8.17
CA VAL A 351 0.60 17.22 -9.24
C VAL A 351 -0.27 16.13 -8.62
N PHE A 352 -1.50 15.98 -9.10
CA PHE A 352 -2.42 14.92 -8.67
C PHE A 352 -2.40 13.77 -9.66
N VAL A 353 -2.23 12.55 -9.15
CA VAL A 353 -2.22 11.32 -9.95
C VAL A 353 -3.15 10.30 -9.33
N VAL A 354 -3.99 9.67 -10.16
CA VAL A 354 -4.73 8.44 -9.82
C VAL A 354 -4.09 7.30 -10.61
N SER A 355 -3.88 6.16 -9.99
CA SER A 355 -3.29 4.98 -10.63
C SER A 355 -4.02 3.70 -10.27
N VAL A 356 -3.80 2.64 -11.06
CA VAL A 356 -4.36 1.31 -10.85
C VAL A 356 -3.32 0.24 -11.18
N THR A 357 -3.12 -0.69 -10.27
CA THR A 357 -2.19 -1.82 -10.43
C THR A 357 -2.95 -3.13 -10.63
N GLY A 358 -4.10 -3.25 -10.00
CA GLY A 358 -4.94 -4.44 -10.03
C GLY A 358 -5.71 -4.66 -11.33
N ALA A 359 -6.43 -5.77 -11.35
CA ALA A 359 -7.18 -6.22 -12.53
C ALA A 359 -8.53 -5.52 -12.72
N LYS A 360 -9.10 -4.95 -11.67
CA LYS A 360 -10.38 -4.24 -11.73
C LYS A 360 -10.19 -2.92 -12.47
N GLN A 361 -11.04 -2.63 -13.43
CA GLN A 361 -10.91 -1.46 -14.29
C GLN A 361 -12.24 -0.72 -14.38
N TYR A 362 -12.15 0.62 -14.39
CA TYR A 362 -13.27 1.53 -14.62
C TYR A 362 -13.09 2.32 -15.92
N ARG A 363 -14.01 3.24 -16.20
CA ARG A 363 -14.00 4.11 -17.38
C ARG A 363 -13.86 5.56 -16.98
N LEU A 364 -13.02 6.28 -17.71
CA LEU A 364 -12.87 7.72 -17.57
C LEU A 364 -14.13 8.47 -17.96
N SER A 365 -14.52 9.45 -17.18
CA SER A 365 -15.56 10.39 -17.56
C SER A 365 -15.13 11.28 -18.74
N GLU A 366 -16.11 11.88 -19.44
CA GLU A 366 -15.83 12.87 -20.49
C GLU A 366 -15.07 14.10 -19.95
N GLU A 367 -15.35 14.49 -18.70
CA GLU A 367 -14.65 15.59 -18.06
C GLU A 367 -13.20 15.24 -17.71
N ALA A 368 -12.95 14.04 -17.20
CA ALA A 368 -11.59 13.58 -16.93
C ALA A 368 -10.73 13.54 -18.21
N ARG A 369 -11.29 13.15 -19.34
CA ARG A 369 -10.59 13.16 -20.63
C ARG A 369 -10.19 14.57 -21.08
N LYS A 370 -10.88 15.63 -20.60
CA LYS A 370 -10.55 17.03 -20.89
C LYS A 370 -9.54 17.60 -19.89
N THR A 371 -9.67 17.23 -18.63
CA THR A 371 -8.94 17.84 -17.51
C THR A 371 -7.69 17.06 -17.08
N MET A 372 -7.55 15.80 -17.49
CA MET A 372 -6.40 14.96 -17.16
C MET A 372 -5.57 14.57 -18.38
N ARG A 373 -4.24 14.57 -18.23
CA ARG A 373 -3.25 14.06 -19.21
C ARG A 373 -1.93 13.75 -18.53
N PRO A 374 -1.30 12.58 -18.82
CA PRO A 374 -1.86 11.48 -19.60
C PRO A 374 -3.00 10.78 -18.88
N VAL A 375 -3.76 9.93 -19.61
CA VAL A 375 -4.81 9.05 -19.10
C VAL A 375 -4.66 7.66 -19.72
N ALA A 376 -5.07 6.61 -18.98
CA ALA A 376 -5.15 5.25 -19.50
C ALA A 376 -6.29 4.47 -18.83
N GLU A 377 -6.86 3.53 -19.59
CA GLU A 377 -7.91 2.59 -19.19
C GLU A 377 -7.53 1.18 -19.64
N ASP A 378 -8.19 0.16 -19.09
CA ASP A 378 -7.99 -1.25 -19.44
C ASP A 378 -6.51 -1.69 -19.38
N THR A 379 -5.79 -1.19 -18.38
CA THR A 379 -4.37 -1.48 -18.24
C THR A 379 -3.95 -1.55 -16.78
N GLN A 380 -3.00 -2.42 -16.47
CA GLN A 380 -2.35 -2.49 -15.17
C GLN A 380 -1.06 -1.67 -15.21
N LEU A 381 -0.83 -0.86 -14.21
CA LEU A 381 0.27 0.09 -14.16
C LEU A 381 1.02 0.03 -12.82
N PHE A 382 2.23 0.46 -12.85
CA PHE A 382 3.01 0.95 -11.71
C PHE A 382 3.76 2.19 -12.15
N GLN A 383 4.24 2.96 -11.22
CA GLN A 383 5.04 4.14 -11.54
C GLN A 383 6.37 4.10 -10.81
N VAL A 384 7.37 4.67 -11.46
CA VAL A 384 8.72 4.84 -10.93
C VAL A 384 8.98 6.33 -10.73
N LEU A 385 9.26 6.71 -9.49
CA LEU A 385 9.59 8.07 -9.11
C LEU A 385 11.09 8.15 -8.81
N ARG A 386 11.83 8.94 -9.59
CA ARG A 386 13.27 9.14 -9.41
C ARG A 386 13.56 10.57 -9.00
N PHE A 387 14.08 10.72 -7.79
CA PHE A 387 14.53 11.99 -7.22
C PHE A 387 16.04 12.12 -7.40
N ASP A 388 16.48 13.25 -7.95
CA ASP A 388 17.87 13.59 -8.11
C ASP A 388 18.07 15.10 -7.86
N GLY A 389 18.37 15.43 -6.61
CA GLY A 389 18.43 16.81 -6.13
C GLY A 389 17.13 17.60 -6.46
N PRO A 390 17.19 18.60 -7.33
CA PRO A 390 16.05 19.43 -7.68
C PRO A 390 15.10 18.81 -8.74
N ARG A 391 15.35 17.61 -9.17
CA ARG A 391 14.59 16.97 -10.26
C ARG A 391 13.82 15.78 -9.73
N LEU A 392 12.54 15.71 -10.08
CA LEU A 392 11.70 14.53 -9.96
C LEU A 392 11.32 14.06 -11.38
N ARG A 393 11.72 12.84 -11.70
CA ARG A 393 11.26 12.14 -12.90
C ARG A 393 10.20 11.13 -12.50
N TYR A 394 9.05 11.24 -13.13
CA TYR A 394 7.90 10.38 -12.94
C TYR A 394 7.63 9.59 -14.23
N GLU A 395 7.70 8.28 -14.17
CA GLU A 395 7.58 7.35 -15.29
C GLU A 395 6.46 6.34 -15.10
#